data_1e0aa235afe7ba69d4ef2974791a975f
#
_entry.id   1e0aa235afe7ba69d4ef2974791a975f
#
_cell.length_a   1.000
_cell.length_b   1.000
_cell.length_c   1.000
_cell.angle_alpha   90.00
_cell.angle_beta   90.00
_cell.angle_gamma   90.00
#
_symmetry.space_group_name_H-M   'P 1'
#
loop_
_entity.id
_entity.type
_entity.pdbx_description
1 polymer ?
#
loop_
_entity_poly.entity_id
_entity_poly.type
_entity_poly.pdbx_seq_one_letter_code
_entity_poly.pdbx_strand_id
1 'polypeptide(L)'
;MDLLELLQRDGEKIVSEAGEALARSSLTHYAEAGQAIGQERLGRLFELTVQSIGDRNLVPVMDYMATVANDRFHAGYAIREVQIAINVLEESIWNDIVANVPPDDLARALGLVATVLGAAKDALARAYVSLASRK
;
A
#
# COMPACT_ATOMS: atom_id res chain seq x y z
N MET A 1 -16.55 -16.57 -4.07
CA MET A 1 -15.19 -16.07 -4.35
C MET A 1 -14.59 -15.59 -3.04
N ASP A 2 -13.43 -16.11 -2.67
CA ASP A 2 -12.75 -15.66 -1.46
C ASP A 2 -11.96 -14.35 -1.71
N LEU A 3 -11.42 -13.78 -0.65
CA LEU A 3 -10.72 -12.50 -0.74
C LEU A 3 -9.51 -12.56 -1.69
N LEU A 4 -8.71 -13.62 -1.63
CA LEU A 4 -7.53 -13.75 -2.50
C LEU A 4 -7.92 -13.84 -3.97
N GLU A 5 -8.96 -14.60 -4.27
CA GLU A 5 -9.47 -14.70 -5.64
C GLU A 5 -9.97 -13.33 -6.13
N LEU A 6 -10.68 -12.59 -5.29
CA LEU A 6 -11.18 -11.26 -5.62
C LEU A 6 -10.02 -10.30 -5.93
N LEU A 7 -9.02 -10.25 -5.05
CA LEU A 7 -7.89 -9.36 -5.22
C LEU A 7 -7.06 -9.72 -6.45
N GLN A 8 -6.89 -11.01 -6.73
CA GLN A 8 -6.18 -11.45 -7.93
C GLN A 8 -6.95 -11.09 -9.20
N ARG A 9 -8.27 -11.25 -9.18
CA ARG A 9 -9.12 -10.90 -10.33
C ARG A 9 -9.08 -9.41 -10.63
N ASP A 10 -9.17 -8.58 -9.60
CA ASP A 10 -9.36 -7.14 -9.74
C ASP A 10 -8.08 -6.33 -9.51
N GLY A 11 -6.93 -6.99 -9.39
CA GLY A 11 -5.67 -6.33 -9.05
C GLY A 11 -5.27 -5.19 -9.97
N GLU A 12 -5.37 -5.39 -11.29
CA GLU A 12 -5.01 -4.34 -12.25
C GLU A 12 -5.90 -3.11 -12.09
N LYS A 13 -7.21 -3.33 -11.92
CA LYS A 13 -8.18 -2.26 -11.69
C LYS A 13 -7.88 -1.51 -10.40
N ILE A 14 -7.64 -2.25 -9.31
CA ILE A 14 -7.33 -1.68 -8.00
C ILE A 14 -6.10 -0.79 -8.08
N VAL A 15 -5.02 -1.28 -8.66
CA VAL A 15 -3.76 -0.55 -8.77
C VAL A 15 -3.89 0.66 -9.69
N SER A 16 -4.62 0.51 -10.80
CA SER A 16 -4.87 1.62 -11.73
C SER A 16 -5.64 2.75 -11.07
N GLU A 17 -6.70 2.42 -10.33
CA GLU A 17 -7.50 3.42 -9.61
C GLU A 17 -6.68 4.10 -8.50
N ALA A 18 -5.86 3.33 -7.79
CA ALA A 18 -4.96 3.88 -6.77
C ALA A 18 -3.94 4.85 -7.40
N GLY A 19 -3.37 4.48 -8.55
CA GLY A 19 -2.42 5.31 -9.28
C GLY A 19 -3.03 6.63 -9.72
N GLU A 20 -4.27 6.60 -10.20
CA GLU A 20 -5.00 7.82 -10.57
C GLU A 20 -5.26 8.70 -9.35
N ALA A 21 -5.65 8.10 -8.22
CA ALA A 21 -5.87 8.83 -6.98
C ALA A 21 -4.57 9.47 -6.47
N LEU A 22 -3.46 8.76 -6.57
CA LEU A 22 -2.15 9.29 -6.19
C LEU A 22 -1.78 10.49 -7.06
N ALA A 23 -2.00 10.40 -8.36
CA ALA A 23 -1.75 11.52 -9.29
C ALA A 23 -2.59 12.74 -8.94
N ARG A 24 -3.86 12.54 -8.59
CA ARG A 24 -4.76 13.64 -8.17
C ARG A 24 -4.34 14.28 -6.85
N SER A 25 -3.56 13.58 -6.02
CA SER A 25 -3.10 14.10 -4.73
C SER A 25 -2.04 15.19 -4.88
N SER A 26 -1.46 15.36 -6.07
CA SER A 26 -0.49 16.42 -6.39
C SER A 26 0.70 16.47 -5.44
N LEU A 27 1.19 15.31 -5.00
CA LEU A 27 2.35 15.21 -4.13
C LEU A 27 3.62 15.45 -4.93
N THR A 28 4.44 16.39 -4.50
CA THR A 28 5.59 16.90 -5.26
C THR A 28 6.50 15.79 -5.78
N HIS A 29 6.99 14.93 -4.90
CA HIS A 29 7.96 13.90 -5.30
C HIS A 29 7.33 12.83 -6.19
N TYR A 30 6.08 12.46 -5.94
CA TYR A 30 5.38 11.50 -6.80
C TYR A 30 5.04 12.10 -8.17
N ALA A 31 4.72 13.39 -8.20
CA ALA A 31 4.49 14.09 -9.47
C ALA A 31 5.77 14.13 -10.31
N GLU A 32 6.91 14.41 -9.67
CA GLU A 32 8.22 14.44 -10.34
C GLU A 32 8.64 13.05 -10.85
N ALA A 33 8.34 11.99 -10.07
CA ALA A 33 8.66 10.62 -10.47
C ALA A 33 7.84 10.16 -11.66
N GLY A 34 6.61 10.66 -11.80
CA GLY A 34 5.70 10.31 -12.89
C GLY A 34 4.71 9.21 -12.54
N GLN A 35 3.59 9.20 -13.25
CA GLN A 35 2.49 8.27 -12.97
C GLN A 35 2.87 6.80 -13.16
N ALA A 36 3.67 6.49 -14.18
CA ALA A 36 4.08 5.11 -14.45
C ALA A 36 4.89 4.52 -13.29
N ILE A 37 5.79 5.30 -12.69
CA ILE A 37 6.59 4.87 -11.55
C ILE A 37 5.71 4.74 -10.31
N GLY A 38 4.78 5.68 -10.10
CA GLY A 38 3.81 5.59 -9.01
C GLY A 38 2.98 4.32 -9.08
N GLN A 39 2.49 3.97 -10.27
CA GLN A 39 1.72 2.73 -10.46
C GLN A 39 2.56 1.49 -10.23
N GLU A 40 3.80 1.46 -10.70
CA GLU A 40 4.70 0.33 -10.46
C GLU A 40 4.93 0.09 -8.97
N ARG A 41 5.15 1.17 -8.21
CA ARG A 41 5.36 1.10 -6.76
C ARG A 41 4.11 0.62 -6.03
N LEU A 42 2.94 1.13 -6.42
CA LEU A 42 1.68 0.68 -5.84
C LEU A 42 1.39 -0.78 -6.20
N GLY A 43 1.69 -1.18 -7.42
CA GLY A 43 1.55 -2.57 -7.86
C GLY A 43 2.40 -3.53 -7.05
N ARG A 44 3.63 -3.13 -6.73
CA ARG A 44 4.53 -3.94 -5.90
C ARG A 44 3.98 -4.09 -4.48
N LEU A 45 3.52 -3.00 -3.88
CA LEU A 45 2.91 -3.06 -2.55
C LEU A 45 1.64 -3.91 -2.56
N PHE A 46 0.83 -3.79 -3.61
CA PHE A 46 -0.36 -4.61 -3.77
C PHE A 46 -0.02 -6.11 -3.83
N GLU A 47 0.96 -6.49 -4.64
CA GLU A 47 1.40 -7.90 -4.74
C GLU A 47 1.85 -8.44 -3.39
N LEU A 48 2.61 -7.65 -2.63
CA LEU A 48 3.07 -8.05 -1.30
C LEU A 48 1.92 -8.13 -0.30
N THR A 49 0.91 -7.26 -0.45
CA THR A 49 -0.30 -7.32 0.38
C THR A 49 -1.03 -8.64 0.14
N VAL A 50 -1.24 -9.01 -1.11
CA VAL A 50 -1.87 -10.29 -1.47
C VAL A 50 -1.07 -11.46 -0.92
N GLN A 51 0.23 -11.45 -1.11
CA GLN A 51 1.13 -12.49 -0.62
C GLN A 51 1.06 -12.62 0.91
N SER A 52 1.09 -11.49 1.62
CA SER A 52 1.04 -11.49 3.09
C SER A 52 -0.27 -12.04 3.62
N ILE A 53 -1.39 -11.72 2.95
CA ILE A 53 -2.69 -12.29 3.31
C ILE A 53 -2.69 -13.81 3.07
N GLY A 54 -2.22 -14.25 1.92
CA GLY A 54 -2.22 -15.66 1.55
C GLY A 54 -1.32 -16.52 2.43
N ASP A 55 -0.13 -16.03 2.71
CA ASP A 55 0.87 -16.75 3.51
C ASP A 55 0.75 -16.52 5.01
N ARG A 56 -0.12 -15.59 5.42
CA ARG A 56 -0.27 -15.16 6.82
C ARG A 56 1.08 -14.77 7.43
N ASN A 57 1.84 -14.00 6.67
CA ASN A 57 3.19 -13.60 7.06
C ASN A 57 3.40 -12.13 6.70
N LEU A 58 3.64 -11.30 7.72
CA LEU A 58 3.82 -9.85 7.57
C LEU A 58 5.27 -9.47 7.24
N VAL A 59 6.22 -10.39 7.40
CA VAL A 59 7.64 -10.07 7.23
C VAL A 59 7.97 -9.50 5.85
N PRO A 60 7.50 -10.10 4.73
CA PRO A 60 7.83 -9.54 3.42
C PRO A 60 7.37 -8.10 3.22
N VAL A 61 6.16 -7.75 3.66
CA VAL A 61 5.66 -6.38 3.51
C VAL A 61 6.40 -5.42 4.42
N MET A 62 6.75 -5.84 5.63
CA MET A 62 7.51 -5.03 6.57
C MET A 62 8.93 -4.76 6.05
N ASP A 63 9.60 -5.78 5.53
CA ASP A 63 10.95 -5.66 4.97
C ASP A 63 10.94 -4.75 3.74
N TYR A 64 9.95 -4.89 2.88
CA TYR A 64 9.77 -4.02 1.73
C TYR A 64 9.60 -2.57 2.16
N MET A 65 8.77 -2.31 3.16
CA MET A 65 8.53 -0.94 3.63
C MET A 65 9.77 -0.34 4.30
N ALA A 66 10.59 -1.14 4.96
CA ALA A 66 11.86 -0.64 5.49
C ALA A 66 12.79 -0.19 4.36
N THR A 67 12.84 -0.96 3.27
CA THR A 67 13.61 -0.59 2.07
C THR A 67 13.05 0.68 1.42
N VAL A 68 11.75 0.74 1.25
CA VAL A 68 11.05 1.92 0.70
C VAL A 68 11.35 3.16 1.56
N ALA A 69 11.25 3.03 2.87
CA ALA A 69 11.50 4.13 3.80
C ALA A 69 12.93 4.68 3.64
N ASN A 70 13.91 3.78 3.58
CA ASN A 70 15.29 4.19 3.39
C ASN A 70 15.49 4.95 2.07
N ASP A 71 14.95 4.43 0.99
CA ASP A 71 15.04 5.02 -0.33
C ASP A 71 14.35 6.38 -0.41
N ARG A 72 13.11 6.45 0.08
CA ARG A 72 12.32 7.69 0.01
C ARG A 72 12.86 8.76 0.96
N PHE A 73 13.34 8.37 2.16
CA PHE A 73 13.95 9.30 3.09
C PHE A 73 15.15 10.01 2.46
N HIS A 74 16.05 9.23 1.83
CA HIS A 74 17.25 9.81 1.21
C HIS A 74 16.93 10.58 -0.08
N ALA A 75 15.80 10.29 -0.72
CA ALA A 75 15.34 11.04 -1.88
C ALA A 75 14.56 12.32 -1.50
N GLY A 76 14.41 12.59 -0.21
CA GLY A 76 13.77 13.82 0.26
C GLY A 76 12.26 13.74 0.44
N TYR A 77 11.65 12.56 0.31
CA TYR A 77 10.21 12.42 0.51
C TYR A 77 9.87 12.62 1.99
N ALA A 78 8.85 13.45 2.24
CA ALA A 78 8.26 13.50 3.59
C ALA A 78 7.51 12.18 3.84
N ILE A 79 7.50 11.73 5.10
CA ILE A 79 6.77 10.51 5.47
C ILE A 79 5.30 10.60 5.05
N ARG A 80 4.69 11.80 5.15
CA ARG A 80 3.31 12.03 4.74
C ARG A 80 3.05 11.62 3.30
N GLU A 81 3.99 11.90 2.39
CA GLU A 81 3.84 11.54 0.97
C GLU A 81 3.73 10.03 0.81
N VAL A 82 4.57 9.26 1.49
CA VAL A 82 4.56 7.81 1.41
C VAL A 82 3.31 7.23 2.08
N GLN A 83 2.88 7.81 3.20
CA GLN A 83 1.66 7.40 3.88
C GLN A 83 0.42 7.60 3.00
N ILE A 84 0.34 8.71 2.29
CA ILE A 84 -0.77 8.97 1.36
C ILE A 84 -0.77 7.93 0.23
N ALA A 85 0.39 7.57 -0.29
CA ALA A 85 0.48 6.52 -1.31
C ALA A 85 -0.08 5.18 -0.81
N ILE A 86 0.25 4.78 0.42
CA ILE A 86 -0.29 3.57 1.01
C ILE A 86 -1.81 3.69 1.19
N ASN A 87 -2.28 4.85 1.65
CA ASN A 87 -3.70 5.08 1.92
C ASN A 87 -4.55 5.03 0.65
N VAL A 88 -4.07 5.57 -0.48
CA VAL A 88 -4.85 5.49 -1.73
C VAL A 88 -4.97 4.05 -2.21
N LEU A 89 -3.95 3.24 -2.01
CA LEU A 89 -4.03 1.81 -2.32
C LEU A 89 -5.04 1.11 -1.41
N GLU A 90 -4.98 1.36 -0.12
CA GLU A 90 -5.91 0.77 0.84
C GLU A 90 -7.35 1.13 0.51
N GLU A 91 -7.60 2.39 0.20
CA GLU A 91 -8.94 2.86 -0.17
C GLU A 91 -9.45 2.19 -1.44
N SER A 92 -8.60 2.03 -2.45
CA SER A 92 -8.96 1.35 -3.68
C SER A 92 -9.30 -0.13 -3.43
N ILE A 93 -8.53 -0.81 -2.58
CA ILE A 93 -8.80 -2.19 -2.17
C ILE A 93 -10.14 -2.26 -1.42
N TRP A 94 -10.37 -1.36 -0.48
CA TRP A 94 -11.59 -1.33 0.31
C TRP A 94 -12.83 -1.12 -0.56
N ASN A 95 -12.75 -0.22 -1.53
CA ASN A 95 -13.86 0.03 -2.46
C ASN A 95 -14.23 -1.23 -3.23
N ASP A 96 -13.24 -1.99 -3.66
CA ASP A 96 -13.48 -3.24 -4.39
C ASP A 96 -14.09 -4.31 -3.47
N ILE A 97 -13.61 -4.40 -2.25
CA ILE A 97 -14.14 -5.33 -1.25
C ILE A 97 -15.61 -5.01 -0.93
N VAL A 98 -15.90 -3.75 -0.65
CA VAL A 98 -17.27 -3.33 -0.31
C VAL A 98 -18.24 -3.62 -1.45
N ALA A 99 -17.79 -3.47 -2.70
CA ALA A 99 -18.63 -3.70 -3.87
C ALA A 99 -18.90 -5.19 -4.14
N ASN A 100 -18.03 -6.09 -3.69
CA ASN A 100 -18.03 -7.49 -4.14
C ASN A 100 -18.13 -8.54 -3.04
N VAL A 101 -17.81 -8.19 -1.79
CA VAL A 101 -17.81 -9.16 -0.68
C VAL A 101 -19.16 -9.13 0.03
N PRO A 102 -19.77 -10.30 0.31
CA PRO A 102 -21.04 -10.35 1.04
C PRO A 102 -20.93 -9.74 2.44
N PRO A 103 -22.01 -9.16 2.97
CA PRO A 103 -21.99 -8.50 4.30
C PRO A 103 -21.45 -9.37 5.42
N ASP A 104 -21.71 -10.66 5.41
CA ASP A 104 -21.26 -11.58 6.46
C ASP A 104 -19.74 -11.76 6.50
N ASP A 105 -19.07 -11.53 5.37
CA ASP A 105 -17.62 -11.69 5.24
C ASP A 105 -16.86 -10.35 5.21
N LEU A 106 -17.60 -9.25 5.19
CA LEU A 106 -17.05 -7.92 4.94
C LEU A 106 -16.04 -7.50 6.01
N ALA A 107 -16.41 -7.61 7.27
CA ALA A 107 -15.55 -7.19 8.39
C ALA A 107 -14.21 -7.96 8.38
N ARG A 108 -14.29 -9.27 8.12
CA ARG A 108 -13.09 -10.12 8.05
C ARG A 108 -12.17 -9.71 6.90
N ALA A 109 -12.75 -9.49 5.72
CA ALA A 109 -11.98 -9.08 4.55
C ALA A 109 -11.27 -7.75 4.77
N LEU A 110 -12.01 -6.75 5.27
CA LEU A 110 -11.44 -5.43 5.56
C LEU A 110 -10.37 -5.52 6.65
N GLY A 111 -10.60 -6.35 7.67
CA GLY A 111 -9.66 -6.54 8.76
C GLY A 111 -8.34 -7.16 8.30
N LEU A 112 -8.37 -8.13 7.40
CA LEU A 112 -7.16 -8.73 6.86
C LEU A 112 -6.31 -7.71 6.11
N VAL A 113 -6.94 -6.91 5.26
CA VAL A 113 -6.23 -5.85 4.51
C VAL A 113 -5.68 -4.80 5.46
N ALA A 114 -6.49 -4.36 6.43
CA ALA A 114 -6.06 -3.36 7.42
C ALA A 114 -4.87 -3.85 8.25
N THR A 115 -4.84 -5.13 8.60
CA THR A 115 -3.73 -5.72 9.35
C THR A 115 -2.43 -5.65 8.55
N VAL A 116 -2.47 -6.03 7.28
CA VAL A 116 -1.27 -6.03 6.44
C VAL A 116 -0.79 -4.60 6.16
N LEU A 117 -1.69 -3.71 5.74
CA LEU A 117 -1.31 -2.34 5.42
C LEU A 117 -1.00 -1.52 6.67
N GLY A 118 -1.61 -1.87 7.81
CA GLY A 118 -1.24 -1.30 9.11
C GLY A 118 0.19 -1.65 9.48
N ALA A 119 0.60 -2.91 9.28
CA ALA A 119 1.99 -3.33 9.49
C ALA A 119 2.95 -2.59 8.56
N ALA A 120 2.54 -2.36 7.29
CA ALA A 120 3.32 -1.59 6.33
C ALA A 120 3.54 -0.15 6.82
N LYS A 121 2.46 0.50 7.26
CA LYS A 121 2.52 1.88 7.78
C LYS A 121 3.39 1.98 9.04
N ASP A 122 3.27 1.01 9.94
CA ASP A 122 4.08 0.97 11.15
C ASP A 122 5.56 0.80 10.83
N ALA A 123 5.91 -0.12 9.93
CA ALA A 123 7.29 -0.33 9.50
C ALA A 123 7.86 0.95 8.86
N LEU A 124 7.08 1.63 8.03
CA LEU A 124 7.46 2.91 7.43
C LEU A 124 7.77 3.95 8.50
N ALA A 125 6.88 4.11 9.46
CA ALA A 125 7.03 5.12 10.52
C ALA A 125 8.27 4.86 11.38
N ARG A 126 8.47 3.61 11.79
CA ARG A 126 9.64 3.22 12.58
C ARG A 126 10.95 3.49 11.84
N ALA A 127 10.99 3.16 10.56
CA ALA A 127 12.18 3.37 9.74
C ALA A 127 12.48 4.86 9.58
N TYR A 128 11.47 5.69 9.33
CA TYR A 128 11.66 7.15 9.21
C TYR A 128 12.17 7.75 10.52
N VAL A 129 11.60 7.36 11.65
CA VAL A 129 12.06 7.84 12.96
C VAL A 129 13.52 7.45 13.19
N SER A 130 13.87 6.20 12.89
CA SER A 130 15.24 5.71 13.03
C SER A 130 16.22 6.50 12.14
N LEU A 131 15.86 6.71 10.87
CA LEU A 131 16.70 7.45 9.93
C LEU A 131 16.86 8.91 10.33
N ALA A 132 15.80 9.58 10.77
CA ALA A 132 15.82 10.96 11.20
C ALA A 132 16.64 11.16 12.49
N SER A 133 16.76 10.12 13.31
CA SER A 133 17.52 10.16 14.57
C SER A 133 19.01 9.93 14.39
N ARG A 134 19.45 9.52 13.21
CA ARG A 134 20.87 9.31 12.88
C ARG A 134 21.47 10.64 12.42
N LYS A 135 22.29 11.21 13.25
CA LYS A 135 23.02 12.44 12.91
C LYS A 135 24.51 12.30 13.17
#